data_810e12793d8acf902d8f531cc0aa1193
#
_entry.id   810e12793d8acf902d8f531cc0aa1193
#
_cell.length_a   1.000
_cell.length_b   1.000
_cell.length_c   1.000
_cell.angle_alpha   90.00
_cell.angle_beta   90.00
_cell.angle_gamma   90.00
#
_symmetry.space_group_name_H-M   'P 1'
#
loop_
_entity.id
_entity.type
_entity.pdbx_description
1 polymer ?
#
loop_
_entity_poly.entity_id
_entity_poly.type
_entity_poly.pdbx_seq_one_letter_code
_entity_poly.pdbx_strand_id
1 'polypeptide(L)'
;MKNISDIVADIKKKCIFATSNLRSKKKKKDRAMKNELIQYVEDNFITTREFPKFKAGDTVNVSYRIVEGSKERIQNFQGVVLQIKGSSVNKTFTVRKISGGIGVERVFPFTSPMIADLKVVKRGVVRRARIYYLRNLTGKKARIKERRG
;
A
#
# COMPACT_ATOMS: atom_id res chain seq x y z
N MET A 1 46.34 9.23 -33.29
CA MET A 1 45.21 9.54 -34.19
C MET A 1 44.11 8.54 -33.89
N LYS A 2 42.92 8.99 -33.45
CA LYS A 2 41.78 8.06 -33.21
C LYS A 2 41.20 7.65 -34.56
N ASN A 3 40.96 6.35 -34.74
CA ASN A 3 40.40 5.80 -35.96
C ASN A 3 38.97 6.34 -36.19
N ILE A 4 38.60 6.53 -37.47
CA ILE A 4 37.27 7.04 -37.85
C ILE A 4 36.14 6.16 -37.29
N SER A 5 36.36 4.84 -37.19
CA SER A 5 35.42 3.88 -36.57
C SER A 5 35.14 4.19 -35.09
N ASP A 6 36.14 4.62 -34.32
CA ASP A 6 35.99 4.94 -32.89
C ASP A 6 35.21 6.25 -32.70
N ILE A 7 35.43 7.22 -33.59
CA ILE A 7 34.71 8.50 -33.57
C ILE A 7 33.21 8.27 -33.89
N VAL A 8 32.92 7.43 -34.86
CA VAL A 8 31.53 7.10 -35.25
C VAL A 8 30.81 6.34 -34.14
N ALA A 9 31.51 5.41 -33.45
CA ALA A 9 30.95 4.66 -32.31
C ALA A 9 30.65 5.58 -31.11
N ASP A 10 31.50 6.57 -30.85
CA ASP A 10 31.33 7.54 -29.75
C ASP A 10 30.17 8.52 -30.04
N ILE A 11 29.99 8.93 -31.30
CA ILE A 11 28.86 9.75 -31.73
C ILE A 11 27.54 8.96 -31.60
N LYS A 12 27.51 7.68 -32.04
CA LYS A 12 26.33 6.83 -31.87
C LYS A 12 25.96 6.62 -30.38
N LYS A 13 26.93 6.36 -29.51
CA LYS A 13 26.70 6.26 -28.07
C LYS A 13 26.15 7.56 -27.47
N LYS A 14 26.69 8.71 -27.83
CA LYS A 14 26.21 10.03 -27.38
C LYS A 14 24.78 10.32 -27.88
N CYS A 15 24.45 9.97 -29.10
CA CYS A 15 23.10 10.15 -29.65
C CYS A 15 22.08 9.24 -28.93
N ILE A 16 22.41 7.97 -28.68
CA ILE A 16 21.53 7.05 -27.95
C ILE A 16 21.31 7.53 -26.51
N PHE A 17 22.36 8.04 -25.85
CA PHE A 17 22.26 8.56 -24.49
C PHE A 17 21.44 9.87 -24.42
N ALA A 18 21.56 10.75 -25.42
CA ALA A 18 20.78 11.99 -25.51
C ALA A 18 19.27 11.70 -25.73
N THR A 19 18.93 10.75 -26.60
CA THR A 19 17.54 10.39 -26.89
C THR A 19 16.89 9.67 -25.70
N SER A 20 17.62 8.83 -24.97
CA SER A 20 17.12 8.18 -23.74
C SER A 20 16.84 9.19 -22.63
N ASN A 21 17.71 10.19 -22.46
CA ASN A 21 17.53 11.27 -21.48
C ASN A 21 16.34 12.19 -21.81
N LEU A 22 16.12 12.52 -23.08
CA LEU A 22 14.95 13.30 -23.50
C LEU A 22 13.64 12.53 -23.28
N ARG A 23 13.64 11.23 -23.58
CA ARG A 23 12.47 10.37 -23.35
C ARG A 23 12.16 10.19 -21.87
N SER A 24 13.18 10.09 -21.02
CA SER A 24 13.01 10.02 -19.57
C SER A 24 12.51 11.32 -18.96
N LYS A 25 13.02 12.49 -19.44
CA LYS A 25 12.55 13.82 -19.02
C LYS A 25 11.09 14.07 -19.43
N LYS A 26 10.68 13.68 -20.65
CA LYS A 26 9.29 13.80 -21.11
C LYS A 26 8.36 12.92 -20.28
N LYS A 27 8.74 11.67 -20.02
CA LYS A 27 7.97 10.74 -19.18
C LYS A 27 7.85 11.21 -17.72
N LYS A 28 8.87 11.89 -17.20
CA LYS A 28 8.87 12.50 -15.86
C LYS A 28 7.95 13.72 -15.78
N LYS A 29 7.91 14.56 -16.85
CA LYS A 29 7.03 15.73 -16.96
C LYS A 29 5.56 15.32 -17.07
N ASP A 30 5.23 14.31 -17.89
CA ASP A 30 3.87 13.79 -18.04
C ASP A 30 3.37 13.14 -16.72
N ARG A 31 4.28 12.52 -15.96
CA ARG A 31 3.98 11.95 -14.63
C ARG A 31 3.73 13.05 -13.59
N ALA A 32 4.47 14.16 -13.66
CA ALA A 32 4.27 15.31 -12.79
C ALA A 32 2.90 15.96 -13.03
N MET A 33 2.50 16.21 -14.29
CA MET A 33 1.20 16.78 -14.62
C MET A 33 0.03 15.90 -14.18
N LYS A 34 0.15 14.57 -14.35
CA LYS A 34 -0.87 13.64 -13.81
C LYS A 34 -0.94 13.67 -12.28
N ASN A 35 0.18 13.90 -11.61
CA ASN A 35 0.21 14.02 -10.15
C ASN A 35 -0.46 15.30 -9.65
N GLU A 36 -0.32 16.42 -10.34
CA GLU A 36 -0.95 17.71 -10.00
C GLU A 36 -2.48 17.63 -10.04
N LEU A 37 -3.04 17.07 -11.11
CA LEU A 37 -4.49 16.87 -11.23
C LEU A 37 -5.02 15.90 -10.16
N ILE A 38 -4.28 14.85 -9.84
CA ILE A 38 -4.66 13.91 -8.80
C ILE A 38 -4.60 14.60 -7.43
N GLN A 39 -3.57 15.39 -7.16
CA GLN A 39 -3.44 16.16 -5.92
C GLN A 39 -4.60 17.14 -5.75
N TYR A 40 -4.97 17.86 -6.80
CA TYR A 40 -6.12 18.77 -6.76
C TYR A 40 -7.42 18.05 -6.36
N VAL A 41 -7.66 16.86 -6.91
CA VAL A 41 -8.83 16.04 -6.54
C VAL A 41 -8.72 15.53 -5.10
N GLU A 42 -7.52 15.12 -4.68
CA GLU A 42 -7.27 14.67 -3.32
C GLU A 42 -7.53 15.76 -2.29
N ASP A 43 -7.05 16.97 -2.54
CA ASP A 43 -7.16 18.10 -1.62
C ASP A 43 -8.61 18.62 -1.49
N ASN A 44 -9.38 18.58 -2.59
CA ASN A 44 -10.72 19.16 -2.62
C ASN A 44 -11.85 18.16 -2.30
N PHE A 45 -11.67 16.87 -2.61
CA PHE A 45 -12.76 15.89 -2.55
C PHE A 45 -12.54 14.75 -1.56
N ILE A 46 -11.35 14.60 -0.98
CA ILE A 46 -11.04 13.47 -0.12
C ILE A 46 -10.74 13.91 1.29
N THR A 47 -11.58 13.46 2.22
CA THR A 47 -11.33 13.64 3.65
C THR A 47 -10.25 12.67 4.11
N THR A 48 -9.03 13.15 4.29
CA THR A 48 -7.94 12.36 4.83
C THR A 48 -8.09 12.22 6.33
N ARG A 49 -8.26 11.00 6.82
CA ARG A 49 -8.24 10.69 8.25
C ARG A 49 -6.84 10.24 8.66
N GLU A 50 -6.40 10.73 9.80
CA GLU A 50 -5.13 10.29 10.36
C GLU A 50 -5.30 8.97 11.13
N PHE A 51 -4.64 7.93 10.63
CA PHE A 51 -4.58 6.63 11.30
C PHE A 51 -3.20 6.41 11.93
N PRO A 52 -3.13 5.64 13.02
CA PRO A 52 -1.84 5.27 13.61
C PRO A 52 -0.97 4.55 12.59
N LYS A 53 0.34 4.77 12.62
CA LYS A 53 1.29 4.10 11.74
C LYS A 53 1.42 2.63 12.11
N PHE A 54 1.13 1.73 11.18
CA PHE A 54 1.27 0.28 11.33
C PHE A 54 1.91 -0.34 10.08
N LYS A 55 2.35 -1.59 10.21
CA LYS A 55 3.03 -2.35 9.15
C LYS A 55 2.35 -3.72 8.94
N ALA A 56 2.75 -4.41 7.86
CA ALA A 56 2.39 -5.81 7.71
C ALA A 56 2.90 -6.62 8.91
N GLY A 57 2.08 -7.53 9.42
CA GLY A 57 2.36 -8.31 10.62
C GLY A 57 1.78 -7.74 11.91
N ASP A 58 1.37 -6.48 11.94
CA ASP A 58 0.70 -5.89 13.09
C ASP A 58 -0.74 -6.39 13.19
N THR A 59 -1.22 -6.55 14.43
CA THR A 59 -2.64 -6.85 14.69
C THR A 59 -3.37 -5.56 14.89
N VAL A 60 -4.37 -5.31 14.05
CA VAL A 60 -5.20 -4.10 14.08
C VAL A 60 -6.65 -4.46 14.37
N ASN A 61 -7.35 -3.55 15.02
CA ASN A 61 -8.80 -3.58 15.17
C ASN A 61 -9.38 -2.45 14.34
N VAL A 62 -10.17 -2.78 13.33
CA VAL A 62 -10.84 -1.83 12.44
C VAL A 62 -12.31 -1.77 12.81
N SER A 63 -12.76 -0.62 13.27
CA SER A 63 -14.18 -0.34 13.54
C SER A 63 -14.82 0.13 12.23
N TYR A 64 -15.63 -0.72 11.63
CA TYR A 64 -16.27 -0.45 10.35
C TYR A 64 -17.75 -0.17 10.55
N ARG A 65 -18.22 0.97 10.00
CA ARG A 65 -19.63 1.37 10.01
C ARG A 65 -20.37 0.63 8.92
N ILE A 66 -21.44 -0.02 9.28
CA ILE A 66 -22.37 -0.69 8.36
C ILE A 66 -23.70 0.04 8.43
N VAL A 67 -24.22 0.43 7.28
CA VAL A 67 -25.52 1.06 7.12
C VAL A 67 -26.46 0.02 6.52
N GLU A 68 -27.51 -0.33 7.25
CA GLU A 68 -28.52 -1.31 6.84
C GLU A 68 -29.89 -0.63 6.85
N GLY A 69 -30.30 -0.10 5.69
CA GLY A 69 -31.52 0.73 5.58
C GLY A 69 -31.41 1.97 6.46
N SER A 70 -32.28 2.13 7.45
CA SER A 70 -32.29 3.26 8.38
C SER A 70 -31.41 3.07 9.62
N LYS A 71 -30.83 1.87 9.80
CA LYS A 71 -30.01 1.54 10.98
C LYS A 71 -28.53 1.57 10.66
N GLU A 72 -27.74 2.18 11.55
CA GLU A 72 -26.30 2.15 11.49
C GLU A 72 -25.73 1.34 12.64
N ARG A 73 -24.75 0.47 12.37
CA ARG A 73 -24.03 -0.26 13.40
C ARG A 73 -22.53 -0.27 13.13
N ILE A 74 -21.74 -0.34 14.20
CA ILE A 74 -20.30 -0.46 14.11
C ILE A 74 -19.91 -1.93 14.31
N GLN A 75 -19.19 -2.48 13.35
CA GLN A 75 -18.63 -3.82 13.42
C GLN A 75 -17.12 -3.75 13.57
N ASN A 76 -16.59 -4.42 14.59
CA ASN A 76 -15.16 -4.52 14.81
C ASN A 76 -14.58 -5.71 14.05
N PHE A 77 -13.53 -5.44 13.27
CA PHE A 77 -12.78 -6.45 12.54
C PHE A 77 -11.34 -6.47 13.04
N GLN A 78 -11.05 -7.38 13.97
CA GLN A 78 -9.71 -7.55 14.52
C GLN A 78 -8.98 -8.66 13.78
N GLY A 79 -7.77 -8.36 13.31
CA GLY A 79 -6.96 -9.33 12.59
C GLY A 79 -5.55 -8.85 12.31
N VAL A 80 -4.79 -9.66 11.62
CA VAL A 80 -3.39 -9.39 11.23
C VAL A 80 -3.35 -8.72 9.87
N VAL A 81 -2.57 -7.65 9.73
CA VAL A 81 -2.35 -6.97 8.46
C VAL A 81 -1.44 -7.82 7.58
N LEU A 82 -1.93 -8.29 6.44
CA LEU A 82 -1.17 -9.08 5.48
C LEU A 82 -0.28 -8.22 4.58
N GLN A 83 -0.81 -7.10 4.13
CA GLN A 83 -0.13 -6.17 3.24
C GLN A 83 -0.73 -4.77 3.31
N ILE A 84 0.08 -3.81 2.91
CA ILE A 84 -0.35 -2.46 2.56
C ILE A 84 0.04 -2.25 1.10
N LYS A 85 -0.90 -1.83 0.25
CA LYS A 85 -0.73 -1.65 -1.19
C LYS A 85 -1.20 -0.26 -1.62
N GLY A 86 -0.61 0.25 -2.70
CA GLY A 86 -0.99 1.53 -3.30
C GLY A 86 -0.31 2.72 -2.67
N SER A 87 -0.56 3.88 -3.24
CA SER A 87 -0.06 5.17 -2.79
C SER A 87 -1.20 6.19 -2.85
N SER A 88 -1.11 7.21 -2.02
CA SER A 88 -2.09 8.28 -1.96
C SER A 88 -3.52 7.75 -1.77
N VAL A 89 -4.48 8.18 -2.55
CA VAL A 89 -5.92 7.80 -2.46
C VAL A 89 -6.14 6.29 -2.58
N ASN A 90 -5.40 5.63 -3.49
CA ASN A 90 -5.55 4.19 -3.76
C ASN A 90 -4.84 3.31 -2.73
N LYS A 91 -4.44 3.89 -1.59
CA LYS A 91 -3.79 3.14 -0.53
C LYS A 91 -4.79 2.26 0.20
N THR A 92 -4.51 0.96 0.22
CA THR A 92 -5.36 -0.05 0.85
C THR A 92 -4.54 -0.95 1.76
N PHE A 93 -5.17 -1.52 2.77
CA PHE A 93 -4.57 -2.55 3.61
C PHE A 93 -5.50 -3.76 3.71
N THR A 94 -4.90 -4.94 3.76
CA THR A 94 -5.63 -6.21 3.86
C THR A 94 -5.44 -6.77 5.26
N VAL A 95 -6.55 -7.05 5.93
CA VAL A 95 -6.58 -7.66 7.27
C VAL A 95 -7.14 -9.08 7.18
N ARG A 96 -6.44 -10.03 7.81
CA ARG A 96 -6.87 -11.42 7.91
C ARG A 96 -7.20 -11.78 9.36
N LYS A 97 -8.35 -12.38 9.57
CA LYS A 97 -8.72 -13.02 10.84
C LYS A 97 -9.11 -14.47 10.61
N ILE A 98 -9.01 -15.29 11.61
CA ILE A 98 -9.55 -16.65 11.62
C ILE A 98 -10.87 -16.60 12.38
N SER A 99 -11.96 -17.02 11.74
CA SER A 99 -13.29 -17.10 12.34
C SER A 99 -13.85 -18.50 12.06
N GLY A 100 -14.19 -19.24 13.13
CA GLY A 100 -14.70 -20.61 12.98
C GLY A 100 -13.76 -21.57 12.25
N GLY A 101 -12.43 -21.40 12.39
CA GLY A 101 -11.44 -22.22 11.67
C GLY A 101 -11.16 -21.73 10.23
N ILE A 102 -11.95 -20.82 9.69
CA ILE A 102 -11.83 -20.29 8.33
C ILE A 102 -11.10 -18.97 8.35
N GLY A 103 -10.13 -18.81 7.43
CA GLY A 103 -9.40 -17.55 7.25
C GLY A 103 -10.21 -16.56 6.42
N VAL A 104 -10.64 -15.48 7.04
CA VAL A 104 -11.38 -14.39 6.38
C VAL A 104 -10.45 -13.21 6.14
N GLU A 105 -10.40 -12.71 4.91
CA GLU A 105 -9.62 -11.55 4.53
C GLU A 105 -10.54 -10.41 4.08
N ARG A 106 -10.25 -9.20 4.54
CA ARG A 106 -10.96 -8.00 4.11
C ARG A 106 -9.97 -6.92 3.73
N VAL A 107 -10.24 -6.27 2.61
CA VAL A 107 -9.45 -5.14 2.09
C VAL A 107 -10.14 -3.85 2.51
N PHE A 108 -9.38 -2.95 3.13
CA PHE A 108 -9.86 -1.65 3.58
C PHE A 108 -9.08 -0.54 2.84
N PRO A 109 -9.74 0.36 2.12
CA PRO A 109 -9.11 1.60 1.64
C PRO A 109 -8.92 2.56 2.82
N PHE A 110 -7.77 3.23 2.88
CA PHE A 110 -7.49 4.24 3.92
C PHE A 110 -8.43 5.44 3.86
N THR A 111 -8.89 5.79 2.66
CA THR A 111 -9.78 6.92 2.39
C THR A 111 -11.26 6.60 2.59
N SER A 112 -11.61 5.38 3.00
CA SER A 112 -13.00 4.97 3.17
C SER A 112 -13.69 5.74 4.29
N PRO A 113 -14.84 6.42 4.04
CA PRO A 113 -15.61 7.09 5.09
C PRO A 113 -16.26 6.11 6.09
N MET A 114 -16.38 4.83 5.69
CA MET A 114 -16.98 3.79 6.52
C MET A 114 -16.06 3.29 7.64
N ILE A 115 -14.77 3.61 7.63
CA ILE A 115 -13.87 3.27 8.74
C ILE A 115 -14.11 4.31 9.84
N ALA A 116 -14.73 3.91 10.94
CA ALA A 116 -14.98 4.80 12.08
C ALA A 116 -13.68 5.02 12.88
N ASP A 117 -12.97 3.94 13.21
CA ASP A 117 -11.73 3.98 13.99
C ASP A 117 -10.79 2.82 13.60
N LEU A 118 -9.49 3.01 13.85
CA LEU A 118 -8.46 2.00 13.65
C LEU A 118 -7.48 2.03 14.81
N LYS A 119 -7.39 0.91 15.54
CA LYS A 119 -6.47 0.76 16.68
C LYS A 119 -5.45 -0.34 16.41
N VAL A 120 -4.18 -0.07 16.72
CA VAL A 120 -3.13 -1.08 16.70
C VAL A 120 -3.13 -1.80 18.04
N VAL A 121 -3.49 -3.08 18.04
CA VAL A 121 -3.57 -3.91 19.26
C VAL A 121 -2.21 -4.47 19.63
N LYS A 122 -1.47 -5.01 18.60
CA LYS A 122 -0.15 -5.62 18.79
C LYS A 122 0.74 -5.29 17.63
N ARG A 123 2.02 -5.04 17.91
CA ARG A 123 3.03 -4.85 16.87
C ARG A 123 3.78 -6.16 16.62
N GLY A 124 3.77 -6.64 15.37
CA GLY A 124 4.41 -7.88 14.97
C GLY A 124 5.80 -7.68 14.38
N VAL A 125 6.66 -8.68 14.53
CA VAL A 125 7.98 -8.71 13.89
C VAL A 125 7.91 -9.62 12.67
N VAL A 126 8.00 -9.03 11.48
CA VAL A 126 8.06 -9.75 10.21
C VAL A 126 9.17 -9.18 9.32
N ARG A 127 9.79 -10.03 8.51
CA ARG A 127 10.85 -9.63 7.58
C ARG A 127 10.33 -9.20 6.21
N ARG A 128 9.10 -9.61 5.85
CA ARG A 128 8.51 -9.38 4.53
C ARG A 128 7.44 -8.29 4.61
N ALA A 129 7.38 -7.41 3.61
CA ALA A 129 6.34 -6.40 3.49
C ALA A 129 4.95 -6.98 3.12
N ARG A 130 4.95 -8.20 2.54
CA ARG A 130 3.73 -8.96 2.22
C ARG A 130 3.85 -10.36 2.81
N ILE A 131 2.91 -10.73 3.66
CA ILE A 131 2.98 -11.95 4.47
C ILE A 131 1.93 -12.98 4.04
N TYR A 132 1.82 -13.22 2.73
CA TYR A 132 0.84 -14.17 2.18
C TYR A 132 1.07 -15.62 2.60
N TYR A 133 2.26 -15.97 3.06
CA TYR A 133 2.53 -17.30 3.58
C TYR A 133 1.64 -17.67 4.79
N LEU A 134 1.07 -16.68 5.48
CA LEU A 134 0.12 -16.92 6.58
C LEU A 134 -1.18 -17.61 6.10
N ARG A 135 -1.49 -17.54 4.83
CA ARG A 135 -2.69 -18.21 4.27
C ARG A 135 -2.61 -19.72 4.40
N ASN A 136 -1.42 -20.27 4.26
CA ASN A 136 -1.15 -21.72 4.30
C ASN A 136 -0.80 -22.21 5.71
N LEU A 137 -0.70 -21.30 6.68
CA LEU A 137 -0.34 -21.65 8.05
C LEU A 137 -1.56 -21.60 8.96
N THR A 138 -1.69 -22.61 9.83
CA THR A 138 -2.76 -22.72 10.82
C THR A 138 -2.20 -22.96 12.22
N GLY A 139 -2.99 -22.68 13.24
CA GLY A 139 -2.65 -22.93 14.62
C GLY A 139 -1.40 -22.18 15.13
N LYS A 140 -0.52 -22.88 15.82
CA LYS A 140 0.68 -22.29 16.44
C LYS A 140 1.67 -21.69 15.40
N LYS A 141 1.75 -22.28 14.21
CA LYS A 141 2.65 -21.82 13.13
C LYS A 141 2.22 -20.47 12.52
N ALA A 142 0.95 -20.11 12.61
CA ALA A 142 0.42 -18.84 12.12
C ALA A 142 0.63 -17.66 13.10
N ARG A 143 1.16 -17.91 14.29
CA ARG A 143 1.40 -16.86 15.29
C ARG A 143 2.62 -16.02 14.92
N ILE A 144 2.44 -14.71 14.85
CA ILE A 144 3.51 -13.75 14.65
C ILE A 144 4.10 -13.35 16.00
N LYS A 145 5.44 -13.29 16.09
CA LYS A 145 6.10 -12.82 17.30
C LYS A 145 5.77 -11.34 17.53
N GLU A 146 5.42 -11.01 18.75
CA GLU A 146 5.19 -9.63 19.17
C GLU A 146 6.54 -8.91 19.34
N ARG A 147 6.57 -7.65 18.89
CA ARG A 147 7.73 -6.78 19.09
C ARG A 147 7.71 -6.32 20.56
N ARG A 148 8.68 -6.77 21.31
CA ARG A 148 8.95 -6.21 22.64
C ARG A 148 9.53 -4.82 22.44
N GLY A 149 8.94 -3.82 23.11
CA GLY A 149 9.37 -2.42 23.06
C GLY A 149 10.78 -2.23 23.59
#